data_4d8e5fd6187980cd007b92e2a4215178
#
_entry.id   4d8e5fd6187980cd007b92e2a4215178
#
_cell.length_a   1.000
_cell.length_b   1.000
_cell.length_c   1.000
_cell.angle_alpha   90.00
_cell.angle_beta   90.00
_cell.angle_gamma   90.00
#
_symmetry.space_group_name_H-M   'P 1'
#
loop_
_entity.id
_entity.type
_entity.pdbx_description
1 polymer ?
#
loop_
_entity_poly.entity_id
_entity_poly.type
_entity_poly.pdbx_seq_one_letter_code
_entity_poly.pdbx_strand_id
1 'polypeptide(L)'
;MQFTLTLLSANSSAKLSAKYGNALAQLSEAAAMGVEENEIYTYANESVAKIELINAYALNAQGRQLDDFYKDYSASTDRKVAKAMLKFYRDNVDSKYFLDIEGFAALDIDSYVDALFDASVFTSPEKLAAATAEQIEADPAGALLKSLRKTLANLTPAIRKGNAATAQARQVYTAGLLEWKKGEPSYPDANFTMRLTYGTVGGYSPKDAVIYRYYTTLDGVMEKEDRKSVV
;
A
#
# COMPACT_ATOMS: atom_id res chain seq x y z
N MET A 1 5.23 8.29 24.70
CA MET A 1 5.51 8.24 26.15
C MET A 1 4.76 9.31 26.95
N GLN A 2 4.72 10.56 26.53
CA GLN A 2 4.01 11.66 27.21
C GLN A 2 2.48 11.50 27.26
N PHE A 3 1.87 10.87 26.25
CA PHE A 3 0.42 10.63 26.17
C PHE A 3 -0.09 9.63 27.24
N THR A 4 0.69 8.60 27.55
CA THR A 4 0.35 7.62 28.58
C THR A 4 0.40 8.23 29.97
N LEU A 5 1.38 9.13 30.22
CA LEU A 5 1.49 9.86 31.48
C LEU A 5 0.35 10.87 31.67
N THR A 6 -0.15 11.49 30.62
CA THR A 6 -1.27 12.43 30.68
C THR A 6 -2.61 11.71 30.96
N LEU A 7 -2.82 10.51 30.38
CA LEU A 7 -3.97 9.65 30.70
C LEU A 7 -3.97 9.18 32.16
N LEU A 8 -2.78 8.97 32.72
CA LEU A 8 -2.61 8.51 34.09
C LEU A 8 -2.57 9.66 35.11
N SER A 9 -2.14 10.87 34.70
CA SER A 9 -1.99 12.04 35.58
C SER A 9 -3.21 12.94 35.66
N ALA A 10 -4.08 12.92 34.66
CA ALA A 10 -5.33 13.64 34.75
C ALA A 10 -6.26 12.86 35.66
N ASN A 11 -6.65 13.39 36.75
CA ASN A 11 -7.60 12.97 37.80
C ASN A 11 -8.78 12.05 37.38
N SER A 12 -8.58 11.30 36.31
CA SER A 12 -9.45 10.26 35.83
C SER A 12 -9.41 9.14 36.83
N SER A 13 -10.53 8.90 37.42
CA SER A 13 -10.76 7.97 38.48
C SER A 13 -9.88 6.70 38.38
N ALA A 14 -9.43 6.16 39.50
CA ALA A 14 -8.72 4.88 39.58
C ALA A 14 -9.38 3.77 38.74
N LYS A 15 -10.70 3.88 38.46
CA LYS A 15 -11.47 3.02 37.57
C LYS A 15 -11.03 3.09 36.10
N LEU A 16 -10.69 4.28 35.58
CA LEU A 16 -10.22 4.43 34.18
C LEU A 16 -8.84 3.83 33.98
N SER A 17 -7.95 4.08 34.95
CA SER A 17 -6.61 3.48 34.96
C SER A 17 -6.66 1.94 35.11
N ALA A 18 -7.54 1.41 35.96
CA ALA A 18 -7.70 -0.03 36.12
C ALA A 18 -8.26 -0.71 34.86
N LYS A 19 -9.14 -0.02 34.10
CA LYS A 19 -9.81 -0.58 32.92
C LYS A 19 -8.97 -0.44 31.64
N TYR A 20 -8.24 0.65 31.47
CA TYR A 20 -7.58 1.00 30.23
C TYR A 20 -6.07 1.27 30.35
N GLY A 21 -5.48 1.13 31.53
CA GLY A 21 -4.09 1.50 31.80
C GLY A 21 -3.06 0.81 30.88
N ASN A 22 -3.36 -0.40 30.44
CA ASN A 22 -2.52 -1.18 29.54
C ASN A 22 -2.91 -1.06 28.05
N ALA A 23 -3.94 -0.30 27.70
CA ALA A 23 -4.48 -0.28 26.34
C ALA A 23 -3.45 0.18 25.30
N LEU A 24 -2.60 1.14 25.62
CA LEU A 24 -1.53 1.61 24.73
C LEU A 24 -0.44 0.56 24.55
N ALA A 25 -0.04 -0.13 25.61
CA ALA A 25 0.95 -1.20 25.53
C ALA A 25 0.43 -2.37 24.67
N GLN A 26 -0.82 -2.78 24.91
CA GLN A 26 -1.49 -3.80 24.11
C GLN A 26 -1.61 -3.41 22.64
N LEU A 27 -1.90 -2.15 22.35
CA LEU A 27 -1.93 -1.64 20.96
C LEU A 27 -0.54 -1.67 20.32
N SER A 28 0.50 -1.30 21.06
CA SER A 28 1.89 -1.33 20.58
C SER A 28 2.36 -2.76 20.30
N GLU A 29 2.06 -3.71 21.20
CA GLU A 29 2.38 -5.13 21.00
C GLU A 29 1.62 -5.71 19.79
N ALA A 30 0.33 -5.42 19.69
CA ALA A 30 -0.48 -5.88 18.56
C ALA A 30 -0.01 -5.29 17.23
N ALA A 31 0.38 -4.03 17.21
CA ALA A 31 0.90 -3.37 16.01
C ALA A 31 2.27 -3.90 15.55
N ALA A 32 3.02 -4.54 16.43
CA ALA A 32 4.27 -5.20 16.06
C ALA A 32 4.06 -6.59 15.42
N MET A 33 2.86 -7.18 15.55
CA MET A 33 2.57 -8.49 14.99
C MET A 33 2.42 -8.45 13.48
N GLY A 34 3.14 -9.32 12.77
CA GLY A 34 3.04 -9.47 11.31
C GLY A 34 3.63 -8.30 10.51
N VAL A 35 4.41 -7.43 11.14
CA VAL A 35 5.06 -6.29 10.46
C VAL A 35 6.06 -6.77 9.43
N GLU A 36 6.91 -7.73 9.79
CA GLU A 36 7.89 -8.31 8.87
C GLU A 36 7.18 -8.95 7.66
N GLU A 37 6.20 -9.79 7.90
CA GLU A 37 5.44 -10.45 6.84
C GLU A 37 4.69 -9.45 5.96
N ASN A 38 4.17 -8.36 6.53
CA ASN A 38 3.51 -7.30 5.77
C ASN A 38 4.50 -6.51 4.91
N GLU A 39 5.69 -6.27 5.40
CA GLU A 39 6.78 -5.64 4.63
C GLU A 39 7.18 -6.52 3.44
N ILE A 40 7.41 -7.81 3.66
CA ILE A 40 7.72 -8.76 2.59
C ILE A 40 6.58 -8.87 1.58
N TYR A 41 5.33 -8.91 2.05
CA TYR A 41 4.15 -8.89 1.20
C TYR A 41 4.14 -7.64 0.30
N THR A 42 4.51 -6.49 0.85
CA THR A 42 4.62 -5.24 0.09
C THR A 42 5.74 -5.31 -0.93
N TYR A 43 6.94 -5.80 -0.56
CA TYR A 43 8.03 -5.99 -1.51
C TYR A 43 7.62 -6.89 -2.68
N ALA A 44 6.95 -8.01 -2.41
CA ALA A 44 6.48 -8.92 -3.46
C ALA A 44 5.48 -8.27 -4.41
N ASN A 45 4.53 -7.48 -3.88
CA ASN A 45 3.51 -6.80 -4.69
C ASN A 45 4.05 -5.60 -5.46
N GLU A 46 4.99 -4.85 -4.90
CA GLU A 46 5.56 -3.67 -5.56
C GLU A 46 6.74 -4.00 -6.47
N SER A 47 7.17 -5.28 -6.52
CA SER A 47 8.22 -5.76 -7.40
C SER A 47 7.73 -6.88 -8.33
N VAL A 48 7.75 -8.11 -7.87
CA VAL A 48 7.47 -9.29 -8.72
C VAL A 48 6.07 -9.26 -9.34
N ALA A 49 5.07 -8.81 -8.59
CA ALA A 49 3.69 -8.69 -9.09
C ALA A 49 3.52 -7.57 -10.14
N LYS A 50 4.51 -6.70 -10.33
CA LYS A 50 4.49 -5.65 -11.38
C LYS A 50 5.03 -6.13 -12.73
N ILE A 51 5.53 -7.35 -12.81
CA ILE A 51 5.94 -7.95 -14.08
C ILE A 51 4.68 -8.24 -14.90
N GLU A 52 4.54 -7.56 -16.03
CA GLU A 52 3.31 -7.60 -16.82
C GLU A 52 3.10 -8.97 -17.48
N LEU A 53 4.16 -9.69 -17.79
CA LEU A 53 4.10 -11.04 -18.36
C LEU A 53 3.30 -12.00 -17.47
N ILE A 54 3.50 -11.97 -16.14
CA ILE A 54 2.73 -12.83 -15.22
C ILE A 54 1.27 -12.39 -15.10
N ASN A 55 0.99 -11.11 -15.30
CA ASN A 55 -0.38 -10.59 -15.33
C ASN A 55 -1.12 -11.04 -16.60
N ALA A 56 -0.45 -11.06 -17.76
CA ALA A 56 -1.00 -11.61 -18.99
C ALA A 56 -1.41 -13.09 -18.83
N TYR A 57 -0.50 -13.90 -18.26
CA TYR A 57 -0.84 -15.29 -17.91
C TYR A 57 -2.04 -15.38 -16.96
N ALA A 58 -2.06 -14.57 -15.91
CA ALA A 58 -3.14 -14.57 -14.91
C ALA A 58 -4.49 -14.19 -15.51
N LEU A 59 -4.52 -13.20 -16.41
CA LEU A 59 -5.74 -12.79 -17.14
C LEU A 59 -6.25 -13.89 -18.06
N ASN A 60 -5.35 -14.52 -18.82
CA ASN A 60 -5.70 -15.64 -19.69
C ASN A 60 -6.27 -16.82 -18.90
N ALA A 61 -5.65 -17.19 -17.78
CA ALA A 61 -6.12 -18.25 -16.90
C ALA A 61 -7.52 -17.98 -16.31
N GLN A 62 -7.96 -16.72 -16.29
CA GLN A 62 -9.32 -16.31 -15.90
C GLN A 62 -10.28 -16.27 -17.09
N GLY A 63 -9.86 -16.67 -18.29
CA GLY A 63 -10.66 -16.62 -19.51
C GLY A 63 -10.87 -15.21 -20.07
N ARG A 64 -10.02 -14.23 -19.69
CA ARG A 64 -10.14 -12.85 -20.18
C ARG A 64 -9.44 -12.69 -21.52
N GLN A 65 -10.01 -11.85 -22.38
CA GLN A 65 -9.37 -11.42 -23.62
C GLN A 65 -8.19 -10.50 -23.32
N LEU A 66 -7.10 -10.63 -24.08
CA LEU A 66 -5.86 -9.88 -23.87
C LEU A 66 -5.64 -8.73 -24.87
N ASP A 67 -6.64 -8.45 -25.74
CA ASP A 67 -6.51 -7.40 -26.76
C ASP A 67 -6.19 -6.02 -26.13
N ASP A 68 -6.87 -5.68 -25.03
CA ASP A 68 -6.62 -4.42 -24.32
C ASP A 68 -5.26 -4.42 -23.63
N PHE A 69 -4.82 -5.55 -23.11
CA PHE A 69 -3.49 -5.69 -22.51
C PHE A 69 -2.39 -5.42 -23.54
N TYR A 70 -2.50 -6.00 -24.73
CA TYR A 70 -1.46 -5.87 -25.76
C TYR A 70 -1.40 -4.49 -26.42
N LYS A 71 -2.40 -3.61 -26.25
CA LYS A 71 -2.36 -2.24 -26.79
C LYS A 71 -1.17 -1.43 -26.26
N ASP A 72 -0.88 -1.59 -24.97
CA ASP A 72 0.15 -0.81 -24.27
C ASP A 72 1.34 -1.67 -23.81
N TYR A 73 1.30 -2.99 -24.03
CA TYR A 73 2.33 -3.92 -23.59
C TYR A 73 3.61 -3.84 -24.45
N SER A 74 4.74 -3.79 -23.79
CA SER A 74 6.07 -3.87 -24.43
C SER A 74 6.92 -4.94 -23.78
N ALA A 75 7.06 -6.09 -24.42
CA ALA A 75 7.87 -7.20 -23.91
C ALA A 75 9.34 -6.82 -23.65
N SER A 76 9.92 -5.92 -24.46
CA SER A 76 11.29 -5.45 -24.27
C SER A 76 11.46 -4.57 -23.04
N THR A 77 10.43 -3.77 -22.70
CA THR A 77 10.40 -2.94 -21.51
C THR A 77 10.12 -3.81 -20.27
N ASP A 78 9.12 -4.68 -20.33
CA ASP A 78 8.77 -5.57 -19.24
C ASP A 78 9.91 -6.53 -18.87
N ARG A 79 10.67 -7.04 -19.85
CA ARG A 79 11.89 -7.83 -19.61
C ARG A 79 12.93 -7.07 -18.78
N LYS A 80 13.14 -5.78 -19.03
CA LYS A 80 14.06 -4.95 -18.24
C LYS A 80 13.52 -4.70 -16.84
N VAL A 81 12.23 -4.44 -16.75
CA VAL A 81 11.54 -4.28 -15.46
C VAL A 81 11.64 -5.57 -14.65
N ALA A 82 11.36 -6.72 -15.24
CA ALA A 82 11.44 -8.02 -14.57
C ALA A 82 12.84 -8.31 -14.00
N LYS A 83 13.90 -8.03 -14.76
CA LYS A 83 15.29 -8.14 -14.28
C LYS A 83 15.54 -7.27 -13.05
N ALA A 84 15.14 -6.00 -13.12
CA ALA A 84 15.31 -5.06 -12.01
C ALA A 84 14.47 -5.45 -10.78
N MET A 85 13.22 -5.84 -10.97
CA MET A 85 12.29 -6.17 -9.89
C MET A 85 12.66 -7.47 -9.17
N LEU A 86 13.10 -8.50 -9.89
CA LEU A 86 13.56 -9.74 -9.25
C LEU A 86 14.87 -9.55 -8.47
N LYS A 87 15.81 -8.73 -8.99
CA LYS A 87 17.00 -8.35 -8.23
C LYS A 87 16.62 -7.56 -6.98
N PHE A 88 15.77 -6.55 -7.14
CA PHE A 88 15.28 -5.74 -6.02
C PHE A 88 14.62 -6.60 -4.94
N TYR A 89 13.76 -7.55 -5.32
CA TYR A 89 13.14 -8.47 -4.37
C TYR A 89 14.17 -9.31 -3.63
N ARG A 90 15.10 -9.95 -4.34
CA ARG A 90 16.15 -10.77 -3.74
C ARG A 90 17.03 -10.00 -2.76
N ASP A 91 17.39 -8.76 -3.13
CA ASP A 91 18.36 -7.96 -2.38
C ASP A 91 17.75 -7.30 -1.12
N ASN A 92 16.42 -7.22 -1.02
CA ASN A 92 15.72 -6.57 0.09
C ASN A 92 14.88 -7.52 0.96
N VAL A 93 14.81 -8.81 0.62
CA VAL A 93 13.99 -9.80 1.31
C VAL A 93 14.87 -10.89 1.91
N ASP A 94 14.58 -11.29 3.16
CA ASP A 94 15.29 -12.42 3.80
C ASP A 94 15.07 -13.72 3.00
N SER A 95 16.10 -14.54 2.91
CA SER A 95 16.12 -15.77 2.12
C SER A 95 15.00 -16.77 2.47
N LYS A 96 14.52 -16.76 3.72
CA LYS A 96 13.37 -17.58 4.15
C LYS A 96 12.05 -17.25 3.44
N TYR A 97 11.99 -16.07 2.82
CA TYR A 97 10.81 -15.59 2.06
C TYR A 97 11.03 -15.56 0.55
N PHE A 98 12.15 -16.08 0.08
CA PHE A 98 12.43 -16.10 -1.36
C PHE A 98 11.33 -16.84 -2.14
N LEU A 99 11.25 -16.48 -3.40
CA LEU A 99 10.40 -17.18 -4.35
C LEU A 99 10.81 -18.66 -4.42
N ASP A 100 9.82 -19.53 -4.61
CA ASP A 100 10.02 -20.97 -4.80
C ASP A 100 10.58 -21.26 -6.20
N ILE A 101 11.81 -20.80 -6.40
CA ILE A 101 12.61 -20.97 -7.61
C ILE A 101 13.93 -21.60 -7.16
N GLU A 102 14.29 -22.71 -7.77
CA GLU A 102 15.51 -23.45 -7.43
C GLU A 102 16.75 -22.53 -7.52
N GLY A 103 17.52 -22.49 -6.44
CA GLY A 103 18.75 -21.72 -6.38
C GLY A 103 18.56 -20.19 -6.43
N PHE A 104 17.38 -19.64 -6.12
CA PHE A 104 17.07 -18.23 -6.26
C PHE A 104 18.10 -17.27 -5.64
N ALA A 105 18.71 -17.65 -4.52
CA ALA A 105 19.74 -16.86 -3.84
C ALA A 105 20.98 -16.58 -4.73
N ALA A 106 21.40 -17.58 -5.49
CA ALA A 106 22.59 -17.52 -6.37
C ALA A 106 22.24 -17.45 -7.86
N LEU A 107 20.95 -17.29 -8.18
CA LEU A 107 20.44 -17.32 -9.56
C LEU A 107 21.00 -16.13 -10.36
N ASP A 108 21.49 -16.39 -11.56
CA ASP A 108 21.68 -15.34 -12.53
C ASP A 108 20.32 -14.88 -13.07
N ILE A 109 19.81 -13.81 -12.41
CA ILE A 109 18.49 -13.28 -12.71
C ILE A 109 18.39 -12.78 -14.16
N ASP A 110 19.47 -12.23 -14.72
CA ASP A 110 19.43 -11.73 -16.10
C ASP A 110 19.20 -12.87 -17.08
N SER A 111 19.97 -13.95 -16.97
CA SER A 111 19.80 -15.14 -17.79
C SER A 111 18.47 -15.86 -17.55
N TYR A 112 18.01 -15.91 -16.31
CA TYR A 112 16.71 -16.50 -15.95
C TYR A 112 15.56 -15.74 -16.62
N VAL A 113 15.56 -14.41 -16.53
CA VAL A 113 14.51 -13.57 -17.14
C VAL A 113 14.56 -13.64 -18.66
N ASP A 114 15.77 -13.65 -19.25
CA ASP A 114 15.90 -13.80 -20.69
C ASP A 114 15.28 -15.13 -21.17
N ALA A 115 15.61 -16.24 -20.51
CA ALA A 115 15.02 -17.54 -20.83
C ALA A 115 13.50 -17.58 -20.62
N LEU A 116 12.99 -16.93 -19.54
CA LEU A 116 11.58 -16.83 -19.26
C LEU A 116 10.82 -16.09 -20.38
N PHE A 117 11.32 -14.93 -20.81
CA PHE A 117 10.68 -14.14 -21.87
C PHE A 117 10.82 -14.77 -23.25
N ASP A 118 11.92 -15.47 -23.53
CA ASP A 118 12.13 -16.14 -24.80
C ASP A 118 11.20 -17.36 -24.96
N ALA A 119 10.97 -18.09 -23.88
CA ALA A 119 10.11 -19.28 -23.86
C ALA A 119 8.62 -18.95 -23.73
N SER A 120 8.24 -17.82 -23.13
CA SER A 120 6.84 -17.48 -22.89
C SER A 120 6.08 -17.14 -24.17
N VAL A 121 4.88 -17.72 -24.31
CA VAL A 121 3.94 -17.43 -25.40
C VAL A 121 3.20 -16.10 -25.19
N PHE A 122 3.21 -15.55 -23.97
CA PHE A 122 2.50 -14.31 -23.62
C PHE A 122 3.26 -13.04 -23.99
N THR A 123 4.43 -13.16 -24.59
CA THR A 123 5.25 -11.98 -25.00
C THR A 123 4.71 -11.25 -26.22
N SER A 124 3.82 -11.87 -27.01
CA SER A 124 3.10 -11.19 -28.09
C SER A 124 1.78 -11.88 -28.42
N PRO A 125 0.79 -11.17 -29.00
CA PRO A 125 -0.49 -11.74 -29.39
C PRO A 125 -0.33 -12.84 -30.46
N GLU A 126 0.66 -12.72 -31.38
CA GLU A 126 0.91 -13.69 -32.43
C GLU A 126 1.40 -15.03 -31.85
N LYS A 127 2.32 -14.97 -30.88
CA LYS A 127 2.81 -16.17 -30.18
C LYS A 127 1.67 -16.86 -29.43
N LEU A 128 0.86 -16.09 -28.72
CA LEU A 128 -0.27 -16.63 -27.98
C LEU A 128 -1.31 -17.27 -28.90
N ALA A 129 -1.64 -16.64 -30.02
CA ALA A 129 -2.58 -17.17 -30.99
C ALA A 129 -2.11 -18.47 -31.67
N ALA A 130 -0.78 -18.65 -31.80
CA ALA A 130 -0.18 -19.86 -32.35
C ALA A 130 0.05 -20.98 -31.32
N ALA A 131 -0.11 -20.70 -30.02
CA ALA A 131 0.22 -21.63 -28.96
C ALA A 131 -0.87 -22.71 -28.77
N THR A 132 -0.43 -23.92 -28.43
CA THR A 132 -1.37 -24.99 -28.02
C THR A 132 -1.77 -24.82 -26.56
N ALA A 133 -2.85 -25.50 -26.15
CA ALA A 133 -3.31 -25.48 -24.75
C ALA A 133 -2.22 -25.98 -23.79
N GLU A 134 -1.47 -26.99 -24.17
CA GLU A 134 -0.36 -27.53 -23.39
C GLU A 134 0.78 -26.53 -23.22
N GLN A 135 1.09 -25.75 -24.27
CA GLN A 135 2.11 -24.70 -24.21
C GLN A 135 1.69 -23.55 -23.30
N ILE A 136 0.41 -23.18 -23.33
CA ILE A 136 -0.16 -22.15 -22.44
C ILE A 136 -0.10 -22.63 -20.98
N GLU A 137 -0.48 -23.87 -20.70
CA GLU A 137 -0.48 -24.42 -19.34
C GLU A 137 0.94 -24.56 -18.77
N ALA A 138 1.89 -24.95 -19.61
CA ALA A 138 3.31 -25.14 -19.24
C ALA A 138 4.15 -23.85 -19.30
N ASP A 139 3.53 -22.70 -19.57
CA ASP A 139 4.25 -21.43 -19.75
C ASP A 139 5.03 -21.03 -18.48
N PRO A 140 6.29 -20.63 -18.61
CA PRO A 140 7.13 -20.28 -17.46
C PRO A 140 6.61 -19.07 -16.67
N ALA A 141 5.83 -18.17 -17.27
CA ALA A 141 5.15 -17.10 -16.53
C ALA A 141 4.18 -17.66 -15.49
N GLY A 142 3.53 -18.80 -15.79
CA GLY A 142 2.67 -19.51 -14.84
C GLY A 142 3.43 -20.06 -13.64
N ALA A 143 4.64 -20.59 -13.84
CA ALA A 143 5.49 -21.07 -12.76
C ALA A 143 5.93 -19.92 -11.83
N LEU A 144 6.34 -18.78 -12.39
CA LEU A 144 6.70 -17.58 -11.62
C LEU A 144 5.50 -17.04 -10.84
N LEU A 145 4.33 -16.94 -11.46
CA LEU A 145 3.09 -16.52 -10.78
C LEU A 145 2.71 -17.48 -9.63
N LYS A 146 2.83 -18.78 -9.84
CA LYS A 146 2.55 -19.79 -8.82
C LYS A 146 3.50 -19.65 -7.63
N SER A 147 4.78 -19.43 -7.88
CA SER A 147 5.79 -19.17 -6.87
C SER A 147 5.45 -17.91 -6.05
N LEU A 148 5.15 -16.79 -6.71
CA LEU A 148 4.71 -15.56 -6.06
C LEU A 148 3.46 -15.79 -5.19
N ARG A 149 2.43 -16.42 -5.74
CA ARG A 149 1.18 -16.71 -5.00
C ARG A 149 1.42 -17.58 -3.77
N LYS A 150 2.32 -18.56 -3.86
CA LYS A 150 2.69 -19.40 -2.73
C LYS A 150 3.35 -18.57 -1.62
N THR A 151 4.29 -17.70 -1.97
CA THR A 151 4.93 -16.78 -1.01
C THR A 151 3.90 -15.88 -0.33
N LEU A 152 3.04 -15.20 -1.10
CA LEU A 152 1.99 -14.34 -0.55
C LEU A 152 0.99 -15.10 0.34
N ALA A 153 0.62 -16.32 -0.04
CA ALA A 153 -0.27 -17.16 0.75
C ALA A 153 0.34 -17.56 2.10
N ASN A 154 1.64 -17.82 2.14
CA ASN A 154 2.36 -18.16 3.38
C ASN A 154 2.45 -16.95 4.35
N LEU A 155 2.53 -15.73 3.83
CA LEU A 155 2.59 -14.50 4.63
C LEU A 155 1.22 -14.08 5.19
N THR A 156 0.16 -14.34 4.43
CA THR A 156 -1.21 -13.88 4.72
C THR A 156 -1.72 -14.23 6.13
N PRO A 157 -1.52 -15.43 6.70
CA PRO A 157 -2.02 -15.76 8.03
C PRO A 157 -1.43 -14.88 9.15
N ALA A 158 -0.11 -14.60 9.10
CA ALA A 158 0.56 -13.75 10.09
C ALA A 158 0.06 -12.31 9.99
N ILE A 159 -0.06 -11.77 8.77
CA ILE A 159 -0.59 -10.43 8.49
C ILE A 159 -2.03 -10.31 9.01
N ARG A 160 -2.90 -11.28 8.71
CA ARG A 160 -4.29 -11.27 9.19
C ARG A 160 -4.38 -11.32 10.70
N LYS A 161 -3.54 -12.13 11.35
CA LYS A 161 -3.47 -12.21 12.82
C LYS A 161 -3.07 -10.87 13.42
N GLY A 162 -2.03 -10.23 12.89
CA GLY A 162 -1.56 -8.91 13.32
C GLY A 162 -2.63 -7.83 13.14
N ASN A 163 -3.27 -7.79 11.98
CA ASN A 163 -4.35 -6.84 11.70
C ASN A 163 -5.56 -7.03 12.63
N ALA A 164 -5.97 -8.26 12.91
CA ALA A 164 -7.06 -8.55 13.83
C ALA A 164 -6.71 -8.15 15.27
N ALA A 165 -5.50 -8.47 15.74
CA ALA A 165 -5.03 -8.07 17.07
C ALA A 165 -4.97 -6.54 17.21
N THR A 166 -4.43 -5.85 16.19
CA THR A 166 -4.36 -4.38 16.15
C THR A 166 -5.75 -3.75 16.14
N ALA A 167 -6.70 -4.28 15.38
CA ALA A 167 -8.07 -3.80 15.36
C ALA A 167 -8.74 -3.92 16.73
N GLN A 168 -8.58 -5.07 17.40
CA GLN A 168 -9.12 -5.31 18.73
C GLN A 168 -8.48 -4.38 19.80
N ALA A 169 -7.15 -4.26 19.80
CA ALA A 169 -6.44 -3.38 20.72
C ALA A 169 -6.80 -1.91 20.51
N ARG A 170 -6.97 -1.49 19.24
CA ARG A 170 -7.42 -0.13 18.87
C ARG A 170 -8.81 0.16 19.39
N GLN A 171 -9.74 -0.80 19.37
CA GLN A 171 -11.08 -0.61 19.94
C GLN A 171 -11.01 -0.33 21.46
N VAL A 172 -10.20 -1.09 22.20
CA VAL A 172 -10.00 -0.88 23.63
C VAL A 172 -9.37 0.48 23.92
N TYR A 173 -8.30 0.84 23.16
CA TYR A 173 -7.64 2.13 23.29
C TYR A 173 -8.59 3.31 22.99
N THR A 174 -9.35 3.22 21.91
CA THR A 174 -10.32 4.26 21.50
C THR A 174 -11.45 4.38 22.52
N ALA A 175 -11.94 3.25 23.05
CA ALA A 175 -12.96 3.28 24.13
C ALA A 175 -12.43 4.02 25.37
N GLY A 176 -11.17 3.80 25.73
CA GLY A 176 -10.51 4.52 26.82
C GLY A 176 -10.40 6.02 26.57
N LEU A 177 -10.04 6.41 25.34
CA LEU A 177 -9.97 7.81 24.94
C LEU A 177 -11.34 8.51 25.01
N LEU A 178 -12.38 7.84 24.51
CA LEU A 178 -13.75 8.38 24.52
C LEU A 178 -14.29 8.51 25.94
N GLU A 179 -14.00 7.53 26.81
CA GLU A 179 -14.40 7.61 28.22
C GLU A 179 -13.62 8.70 28.97
N TRP A 180 -12.35 8.88 28.68
CA TRP A 180 -11.52 9.96 29.23
C TRP A 180 -11.98 11.34 28.79
N LYS A 181 -12.31 11.51 27.52
CA LYS A 181 -12.78 12.78 26.93
C LYS A 181 -14.30 12.94 26.98
N LYS A 182 -14.98 12.24 27.88
CA LYS A 182 -16.43 12.32 28.00
C LYS A 182 -16.86 13.76 28.34
N GLY A 183 -17.67 14.34 27.47
CA GLY A 183 -18.13 15.72 27.56
C GLY A 183 -17.44 16.68 26.60
N GLU A 184 -16.35 16.29 25.95
CA GLU A 184 -15.79 17.01 24.81
C GLU A 184 -16.51 16.64 23.51
N PRO A 185 -16.63 17.57 22.54
CA PRO A 185 -17.18 17.25 21.22
C PRO A 185 -16.36 16.15 20.56
N SER A 186 -17.01 15.06 20.19
CA SER A 186 -16.41 13.92 19.51
C SER A 186 -17.30 13.48 18.35
N TYR A 187 -16.70 13.21 17.20
CA TYR A 187 -17.40 12.72 16.02
C TYR A 187 -16.60 11.60 15.35
N PRO A 188 -17.26 10.61 14.77
CA PRO A 188 -16.59 9.51 14.08
C PRO A 188 -15.91 9.98 12.80
N ASP A 189 -14.97 9.19 12.30
CA ASP A 189 -14.44 9.34 10.96
C ASP A 189 -15.51 9.15 9.88
N ALA A 190 -15.23 9.52 8.64
CA ALA A 190 -16.17 9.40 7.53
C ALA A 190 -16.64 7.94 7.36
N ASN A 191 -17.96 7.74 7.40
CA ASN A 191 -18.62 6.43 7.32
C ASN A 191 -19.80 6.42 6.35
N PHE A 192 -19.72 7.23 5.28
CA PHE A 192 -20.77 7.45 4.29
C PHE A 192 -22.05 8.13 4.80
N THR A 193 -22.09 8.55 6.06
CA THR A 193 -23.17 9.44 6.53
C THR A 193 -22.89 10.87 6.08
N MET A 194 -23.98 11.61 5.83
CA MET A 194 -23.87 13.01 5.44
C MET A 194 -23.24 13.84 6.58
N ARG A 195 -22.19 14.62 6.22
CA ARG A 195 -21.59 15.62 7.09
C ARG A 195 -21.88 17.01 6.54
N LEU A 196 -22.34 17.88 7.41
CA LEU A 196 -22.47 19.29 7.10
C LEU A 196 -21.30 20.04 7.73
N THR A 197 -20.53 20.71 6.90
CA THR A 197 -19.54 21.70 7.37
C THR A 197 -20.09 23.08 7.07
N TYR A 198 -20.00 23.98 8.02
CA TYR A 198 -20.45 25.36 7.86
C TYR A 198 -19.53 26.32 8.62
N GLY A 199 -19.61 27.56 8.24
CA GLY A 199 -18.85 28.63 8.91
C GLY A 199 -19.30 30.00 8.45
N THR A 200 -18.84 31.02 9.13
CA THR A 200 -19.04 32.41 8.71
C THR A 200 -17.84 32.87 7.90
N VAL A 201 -18.11 33.63 6.84
CA VAL A 201 -17.05 34.27 6.06
C VAL A 201 -16.42 35.36 6.91
N GLY A 202 -15.12 35.30 7.12
CA GLY A 202 -14.39 36.27 7.94
C GLY A 202 -12.95 36.48 7.47
N GLY A 203 -12.37 37.58 7.88
CA GLY A 203 -10.94 37.83 7.69
C GLY A 203 -10.10 37.14 8.75
N TYR A 204 -8.79 37.09 8.56
CA TYR A 204 -7.83 36.59 9.55
C TYR A 204 -6.49 37.31 9.48
N SER A 205 -5.74 37.22 10.56
CA SER A 205 -4.38 37.77 10.65
C SER A 205 -3.37 36.62 10.65
N PRO A 206 -2.64 36.36 9.55
CA PRO A 206 -1.69 35.26 9.46
C PRO A 206 -0.36 35.55 10.21
N LYS A 207 -0.02 36.80 10.43
CA LYS A 207 1.16 37.28 11.16
C LYS A 207 0.95 38.69 11.64
N ASP A 208 1.86 39.17 12.48
CA ASP A 208 1.83 40.55 13.00
C ASP A 208 1.75 41.58 11.87
N ALA A 209 0.91 42.61 12.07
CA ALA A 209 0.66 43.71 11.14
C ALA A 209 0.10 43.33 9.76
N VAL A 210 -0.38 42.04 9.55
CA VAL A 210 -0.99 41.60 8.30
C VAL A 210 -2.42 41.12 8.55
N ILE A 211 -3.37 41.76 7.86
CA ILE A 211 -4.80 41.40 7.93
C ILE A 211 -5.30 41.05 6.54
N TYR A 212 -5.81 39.81 6.38
CA TYR A 212 -6.53 39.42 5.18
C TYR A 212 -8.03 39.60 5.38
N ARG A 213 -8.63 40.39 4.49
CA ARG A 213 -10.08 40.56 4.46
C ARG A 213 -10.73 39.35 3.81
N TYR A 214 -12.01 39.12 4.12
CA TYR A 214 -12.80 38.04 3.55
C TYR A 214 -13.16 38.25 2.07
N TYR A 215 -12.82 39.39 1.49
CA TYR A 215 -13.03 39.73 0.09
C TYR A 215 -11.78 40.38 -0.51
N THR A 216 -11.64 40.28 -1.83
CA THR A 216 -10.64 41.00 -2.62
C THR A 216 -11.34 41.94 -3.57
N THR A 217 -10.60 42.94 -4.05
CA THR A 217 -11.06 43.93 -5.03
C THR A 217 -10.41 43.64 -6.39
N LEU A 218 -10.91 44.33 -7.43
CA LEU A 218 -10.34 44.25 -8.77
C LEU A 218 -8.88 44.71 -8.79
N ASP A 219 -8.54 45.71 -7.97
CA ASP A 219 -7.18 46.20 -7.87
C ASP A 219 -6.19 45.08 -7.51
N GLY A 220 -6.55 44.20 -6.59
CA GLY A 220 -5.72 43.06 -6.22
C GLY A 220 -5.56 42.01 -7.35
N VAL A 221 -6.48 41.98 -8.31
CA VAL A 221 -6.33 41.17 -9.53
C VAL A 221 -5.38 41.85 -10.50
N MET A 222 -5.55 43.12 -10.70
CA MET A 222 -4.69 43.94 -11.59
C MET A 222 -3.23 43.95 -11.12
N GLU A 223 -2.96 44.06 -9.82
CA GLU A 223 -1.60 43.96 -9.25
C GLU A 223 -0.90 42.63 -9.60
N LYS A 224 -1.66 41.55 -9.79
CA LYS A 224 -1.08 40.24 -10.18
C LYS A 224 -0.74 40.18 -11.66
N GLU A 225 -1.49 40.91 -12.51
CA GLU A 225 -1.22 41.00 -13.95
C GLU A 225 0.08 41.75 -14.22
N ASP A 226 0.29 42.87 -13.56
CA ASP A 226 1.49 43.66 -13.73
C ASP A 226 2.80 42.95 -13.31
N ARG A 227 2.73 41.99 -12.40
CA ARG A 227 3.88 41.15 -12.01
C ARG A 227 4.29 40.11 -13.06
N LYS A 228 3.45 39.77 -14.00
CA LYS A 228 3.78 38.84 -15.09
C LYS A 228 4.48 39.53 -16.27
N SER A 229 4.44 40.82 -16.35
CA SER A 229 5.06 41.57 -17.47
C SER A 229 6.50 42.04 -17.14
N VAL A 230 7.09 41.63 -16.02
CA VAL A 230 8.45 41.99 -15.59
C VAL A 230 9.33 40.72 -15.43
N VAL A 231 9.24 39.81 -16.41
CA VAL A 231 10.23 38.71 -16.58
C VAL A 231 10.65 38.69 -18.04
#